data_1beaa73122d8664d89864442e0069486
#
_entry.id   1beaa73122d8664d89864442e0069486
#
_cell.length_a   1.000
_cell.length_b   1.000
_cell.length_c   1.000
_cell.angle_alpha   90.00
_cell.angle_beta   90.00
_cell.angle_gamma   90.00
#
_symmetry.space_group_name_H-M   'P 1'
#
loop_
_entity.id
_entity.type
_entity.pdbx_description
1 polymer ?
#
loop_
_entity_poly.entity_id
_entity_poly.type
_entity_poly.pdbx_seq_one_letter_code
_entity_poly.pdbx_strand_id
1 'polypeptide(L)'
;MRNDFTLKDYAATFAAFDQALREMPLGKEIQGAIDIALRTEVGAIAPDFEKVDKDGNTIRLSDYRGKYVLLDFWGSWCSPCRDSHPHLKEIEAKYRDKGLVVINVATE
;
A
#
# COMPACT_ATOMS: atom_id res chain seq x y z
N MET A 1 17.09 -22.69 -0.43
CA MET A 1 16.57 -22.26 -1.74
C MET A 1 15.67 -21.06 -1.51
N ARG A 2 16.10 -19.85 -1.85
CA ARG A 2 15.18 -18.72 -1.94
C ARG A 2 14.31 -18.93 -3.16
N ASN A 3 13.02 -19.00 -2.96
CA ASN A 3 12.08 -19.05 -4.05
C ASN A 3 11.88 -17.58 -4.48
N ASP A 4 12.67 -17.12 -5.46
CA ASP A 4 12.62 -15.74 -5.96
C ASP A 4 11.40 -15.50 -6.89
N PHE A 5 10.28 -16.16 -6.58
CA PHE A 5 9.05 -16.02 -7.34
C PHE A 5 8.46 -14.63 -7.10
N THR A 6 8.45 -13.82 -8.13
CA THR A 6 7.96 -12.43 -8.06
C THR A 6 6.45 -12.35 -8.30
N LEU A 7 5.85 -11.22 -7.98
CA LEU A 7 4.44 -10.97 -8.30
C LEU A 7 4.16 -11.09 -9.82
N LYS A 8 5.11 -10.68 -10.65
CA LYS A 8 5.01 -10.82 -12.10
C LYS A 8 4.98 -12.29 -12.55
N ASP A 9 5.74 -13.16 -11.87
CA ASP A 9 5.73 -14.60 -12.13
C ASP A 9 4.39 -15.21 -11.76
N TYR A 10 3.79 -14.79 -10.65
CA TYR A 10 2.42 -15.21 -10.28
C TYR A 10 1.40 -14.77 -11.31
N ALA A 11 1.47 -13.51 -11.75
CA ALA A 11 0.56 -12.97 -12.76
C ALA A 11 0.70 -13.72 -14.09
N ALA A 12 1.93 -13.97 -14.55
CA ALA A 12 2.20 -14.71 -15.78
C ALA A 12 1.73 -16.17 -15.69
N THR A 13 1.97 -16.82 -14.56
CA THR A 13 1.53 -18.20 -14.32
C THR A 13 0.01 -18.30 -14.33
N PHE A 14 -0.68 -17.37 -13.67
CA PHE A 14 -2.14 -17.35 -13.65
C PHE A 14 -2.73 -17.05 -15.04
N ALA A 15 -2.11 -16.13 -15.79
CA ALA A 15 -2.53 -15.80 -17.15
C ALA A 15 -2.41 -17.00 -18.12
N ALA A 16 -1.52 -17.96 -17.83
CA ALA A 16 -1.35 -19.18 -18.60
C ALA A 16 -2.40 -20.27 -18.31
N PHE A 17 -3.24 -20.08 -17.29
CA PHE A 17 -4.33 -21.02 -16.98
C PHE A 17 -5.40 -20.98 -18.07
N ASP A 18 -6.10 -22.11 -18.23
CA ASP A 18 -7.27 -22.19 -19.11
C ASP A 18 -8.30 -21.08 -18.78
N GLN A 19 -8.92 -20.54 -19.82
CA GLN A 19 -9.90 -19.46 -19.67
C GLN A 19 -11.05 -19.87 -18.74
N ALA A 20 -11.53 -21.10 -18.84
CA ALA A 20 -12.61 -21.59 -17.98
C ALA A 20 -12.24 -21.54 -16.50
N LEU A 21 -11.00 -21.90 -16.14
CA LEU A 21 -10.50 -21.79 -14.76
C LEU A 21 -10.39 -20.34 -14.28
N ARG A 22 -9.94 -19.43 -15.14
CA ARG A 22 -9.80 -18.02 -14.81
C ARG A 22 -11.15 -17.31 -14.62
N GLU A 23 -12.19 -17.78 -15.32
CA GLU A 23 -13.55 -17.24 -15.23
C GLU A 23 -14.37 -17.80 -14.07
N MET A 24 -13.91 -18.87 -13.43
CA MET A 24 -14.52 -19.39 -12.20
C MET A 24 -14.49 -18.32 -11.09
N PRO A 25 -15.41 -18.38 -10.11
CA PRO A 25 -15.45 -17.39 -9.01
C PRO A 25 -14.08 -17.22 -8.32
N LEU A 26 -13.41 -18.31 -8.00
CA LEU A 26 -12.06 -18.28 -7.40
C LEU A 26 -11.02 -17.68 -8.37
N GLY A 27 -11.12 -17.97 -9.66
CA GLY A 27 -10.22 -17.41 -10.68
C GLY A 27 -10.33 -15.89 -10.76
N LYS A 28 -11.54 -15.36 -10.71
CA LYS A 28 -11.78 -13.90 -10.69
C LYS A 28 -11.28 -13.25 -9.40
N GLU A 29 -11.42 -13.93 -8.27
CA GLU A 29 -10.89 -13.47 -6.99
C GLU A 29 -9.37 -13.39 -7.01
N ILE A 30 -8.70 -14.43 -7.53
CA ILE A 30 -7.24 -14.45 -7.70
C ILE A 30 -6.78 -13.33 -8.65
N GLN A 31 -7.44 -13.15 -9.78
CA GLN A 31 -7.12 -12.06 -10.71
C GLN A 31 -7.24 -10.70 -10.03
N GLY A 32 -8.32 -10.47 -9.29
CA GLY A 32 -8.53 -9.23 -8.54
C GLY A 32 -7.42 -8.96 -7.51
N ALA A 33 -6.98 -9.99 -6.80
CA ALA A 33 -5.87 -9.88 -5.85
C ALA A 33 -4.54 -9.54 -6.56
N ILE A 34 -4.25 -10.16 -7.70
CA ILE A 34 -3.08 -9.85 -8.52
C ILE A 34 -3.14 -8.41 -9.01
N ASP A 35 -4.27 -7.94 -9.52
CA ASP A 35 -4.43 -6.59 -10.05
C ASP A 35 -4.22 -5.52 -8.96
N ILE A 36 -4.73 -5.77 -7.75
CA ILE A 36 -4.51 -4.88 -6.60
C ILE A 36 -3.03 -4.83 -6.23
N ALA A 37 -2.38 -5.99 -6.13
CA ALA A 37 -0.97 -6.09 -5.77
C ALA A 37 -0.06 -5.39 -6.79
N LEU A 38 -0.35 -5.51 -8.09
CA LEU A 38 0.41 -4.84 -9.17
C LEU A 38 0.31 -3.31 -9.09
N ARG A 39 -0.78 -2.75 -8.57
CA ARG A 39 -0.95 -1.30 -8.39
C ARG A 39 -0.05 -0.71 -7.30
N THR A 40 0.43 -1.54 -6.39
CA THR A 40 1.27 -1.13 -5.25
C THR A 40 2.70 -1.63 -5.34
N GLU A 41 3.07 -2.24 -6.48
CA GLU A 41 4.43 -2.70 -6.73
C GLU A 41 5.40 -1.52 -6.89
N VAL A 42 6.66 -1.75 -6.56
CA VAL A 42 7.72 -0.75 -6.77
C VAL A 42 7.77 -0.34 -8.24
N GLY A 43 7.73 0.97 -8.50
CA GLY A 43 7.67 1.56 -9.83
C GLY A 43 6.25 1.80 -10.36
N ALA A 44 5.20 1.31 -9.69
CA ALA A 44 3.83 1.65 -10.02
C ALA A 44 3.44 3.04 -9.50
N ILE A 45 2.49 3.68 -10.17
CA ILE A 45 1.87 4.90 -9.64
C ILE A 45 0.90 4.50 -8.55
N ALA A 46 1.13 4.99 -7.33
CA ALA A 46 0.27 4.69 -6.20
C ALA A 46 -1.19 5.12 -6.48
N PRO A 47 -2.16 4.24 -6.19
CA PRO A 47 -3.57 4.61 -6.28
C PRO A 47 -3.87 5.82 -5.40
N ASP A 48 -4.59 6.80 -5.92
CA ASP A 48 -5.03 7.94 -5.13
C ASP A 48 -6.12 7.51 -4.13
N PHE A 49 -6.15 8.17 -3.00
CA PHE A 49 -7.21 8.04 -2.02
C PHE A 49 -7.55 9.39 -1.39
N GLU A 50 -8.76 9.48 -0.90
CA GLU A 50 -9.24 10.62 -0.13
C GLU A 50 -9.80 10.12 1.20
N LYS A 51 -9.36 10.73 2.29
CA LYS A 51 -9.83 10.45 3.65
C LYS A 51 -9.94 11.75 4.45
N VAL A 52 -10.84 11.75 5.42
CA VAL A 52 -11.00 12.87 6.36
C VAL A 52 -10.15 12.56 7.60
N ASP A 53 -9.36 13.52 8.03
CA ASP A 53 -8.56 13.42 9.26
C ASP A 53 -9.40 13.66 10.52
N LYS A 54 -8.77 13.51 11.71
CA LYS A 54 -9.42 13.72 13.01
C LYS A 54 -9.93 15.14 13.24
N ASP A 55 -9.42 16.12 12.50
CA ASP A 55 -9.77 17.53 12.60
C ASP A 55 -10.81 17.95 11.53
N GLY A 56 -11.28 17.01 10.70
CA GLY A 56 -12.27 17.21 9.66
C GLY A 56 -11.71 17.69 8.32
N ASN A 57 -10.38 17.71 8.15
CA ASN A 57 -9.76 18.11 6.90
C ASN A 57 -9.67 16.93 5.94
N THR A 58 -9.90 17.20 4.66
CA THR A 58 -9.74 16.19 3.61
C THR A 58 -8.26 16.05 3.25
N ILE A 59 -7.76 14.82 3.31
CA ILE A 59 -6.42 14.43 2.90
C ILE A 59 -6.52 13.61 1.63
N ARG A 60 -5.81 14.05 0.57
CA ARG A 60 -5.65 13.30 -0.69
C ARG A 60 -4.20 12.96 -0.89
N LEU A 61 -3.92 11.72 -1.30
CA LEU A 61 -2.54 11.32 -1.58
C LEU A 61 -1.93 12.15 -2.72
N SER A 62 -2.72 12.47 -3.73
CA SER A 62 -2.30 13.29 -4.88
C SER A 62 -1.83 14.70 -4.51
N ASP A 63 -2.26 15.25 -3.38
CA ASP A 63 -1.83 16.58 -2.91
C ASP A 63 -0.35 16.61 -2.49
N TYR A 64 0.24 15.43 -2.25
CA TYR A 64 1.63 15.25 -1.85
C TYR A 64 2.56 14.91 -3.01
N ARG A 65 2.15 15.11 -4.26
CA ARG A 65 3.02 14.89 -5.42
C ARG A 65 4.25 15.79 -5.33
N GLY A 66 5.42 15.19 -5.68
CA GLY A 66 6.71 15.85 -5.53
C GLY A 66 7.34 15.70 -4.15
N LYS A 67 6.65 15.05 -3.21
CA LYS A 67 7.17 14.69 -1.89
C LYS A 67 7.36 13.19 -1.74
N TYR A 68 8.19 12.79 -0.80
CA TYR A 68 8.28 11.41 -0.34
C TYR A 68 7.18 11.19 0.70
N VAL A 69 6.31 10.22 0.47
CA VAL A 69 5.22 9.89 1.39
C VAL A 69 5.44 8.52 1.99
N LEU A 70 5.51 8.44 3.31
CA LEU A 70 5.48 7.19 4.05
C LEU A 70 4.06 6.98 4.57
N LEU A 71 3.38 5.95 4.04
CA LEU A 71 2.06 5.54 4.54
C LEU A 71 2.24 4.51 5.65
N ASP A 72 1.74 4.82 6.83
CA ASP A 72 1.72 3.92 7.97
C ASP A 72 0.27 3.48 8.23
N PHE A 73 -0.02 2.21 7.93
CA PHE A 73 -1.31 1.60 8.24
C PHE A 73 -1.25 0.98 9.63
N TRP A 74 -2.10 1.46 10.54
CA TRP A 74 -2.09 1.03 11.93
C TRP A 74 -3.50 0.89 12.51
N GLY A 75 -3.62 0.25 13.65
CA GLY A 75 -4.87 0.16 14.41
C GLY A 75 -4.61 0.34 15.89
N SER A 76 -5.62 0.83 16.63
CA SER A 76 -5.53 1.03 18.08
C SER A 76 -5.24 -0.28 18.84
N TRP A 77 -5.68 -1.40 18.29
CA TRP A 77 -5.47 -2.76 18.78
C TRP A 77 -4.06 -3.32 18.50
N CYS A 78 -3.31 -2.69 17.61
CA CYS A 78 -1.98 -3.14 17.17
C CYS A 78 -0.89 -2.53 18.08
N SER A 79 -0.47 -3.25 19.13
CA SER A 79 0.58 -2.75 20.03
C SER A 79 1.92 -2.48 19.33
N PRO A 80 2.46 -3.38 18.49
CA PRO A 80 3.69 -3.08 17.75
C PRO A 80 3.60 -1.84 16.86
N CYS A 81 2.42 -1.57 16.28
CA CYS A 81 2.21 -0.36 15.48
C CYS A 81 2.34 0.90 16.34
N ARG A 82 1.73 0.90 17.53
CA ARG A 82 1.83 2.03 18.46
C ARG A 82 3.25 2.26 18.95
N ASP A 83 3.99 1.17 19.17
CA ASP A 83 5.37 1.21 19.62
C ASP A 83 6.32 1.79 18.56
N SER A 84 5.96 1.70 17.28
CA SER A 84 6.72 2.29 16.17
C SER A 84 6.48 3.78 15.97
N HIS A 85 5.39 4.36 16.47
CA HIS A 85 5.05 5.76 16.26
C HIS A 85 6.11 6.76 16.71
N PRO A 86 6.79 6.61 17.88
CA PRO A 86 7.87 7.52 18.26
C PRO A 86 9.00 7.53 17.24
N HIS A 87 9.37 6.36 16.71
CA HIS A 87 10.41 6.22 15.69
C HIS A 87 9.99 6.87 14.35
N LEU A 88 8.72 6.72 13.94
CA LEU A 88 8.20 7.39 12.75
C LEU A 88 8.23 8.92 12.88
N LYS A 89 7.93 9.45 14.07
CA LYS A 89 8.05 10.89 14.35
C LYS A 89 9.50 11.39 14.26
N GLU A 90 10.47 10.59 14.72
CA GLU A 90 11.90 10.91 14.59
C GLU A 90 12.33 10.95 13.13
N ILE A 91 11.92 9.95 12.34
CA ILE A 91 12.19 9.90 10.89
C ILE A 91 11.57 11.10 10.19
N GLU A 92 10.32 11.43 10.48
CA GLU A 92 9.62 12.56 9.90
C GLU A 92 10.36 13.88 10.23
N ALA A 93 10.71 14.10 11.50
CA ALA A 93 11.43 15.27 11.93
C ALA A 93 12.79 15.41 11.24
N LYS A 94 13.52 14.30 11.08
CA LYS A 94 14.84 14.26 10.43
C LYS A 94 14.80 14.57 8.94
N TYR A 95 13.74 14.16 8.24
CA TYR A 95 13.67 14.22 6.78
C TYR A 95 12.60 15.19 6.26
N ARG A 96 11.88 15.89 7.13
CA ARG A 96 10.86 16.89 6.75
C ARG A 96 11.40 17.94 5.79
N ASP A 97 12.58 18.50 6.08
CA ASP A 97 13.22 19.50 5.23
C ASP A 97 13.70 18.93 3.87
N LYS A 98 13.77 17.60 3.78
CA LYS A 98 14.07 16.88 2.53
C LYS A 98 12.82 16.40 1.78
N GLY A 99 11.65 16.86 2.21
CA GLY A 99 10.38 16.60 1.56
C GLY A 99 9.67 15.33 1.98
N LEU A 100 10.03 14.71 3.12
CA LEU A 100 9.30 13.55 3.67
C LEU A 100 8.04 14.00 4.41
N VAL A 101 6.94 13.32 4.14
CA VAL A 101 5.68 13.41 4.88
C VAL A 101 5.28 12.01 5.35
N VAL A 102 4.84 11.89 6.60
CA VAL A 102 4.28 10.65 7.14
C VAL A 102 2.76 10.79 7.25
N ILE A 103 2.02 9.89 6.63
CA ILE A 103 0.57 9.83 6.69
C ILE A 103 0.18 8.55 7.43
N ASN A 104 -0.41 8.69 8.60
CA ASN A 104 -0.90 7.57 9.39
C ASN A 104 -2.36 7.30 9.02
N VAL A 105 -2.64 6.07 8.61
CA VAL A 105 -3.98 5.61 8.22
C VAL A 105 -4.46 4.60 9.26
N ALA A 106 -5.44 5.00 10.08
CA ALA A 106 -6.05 4.09 11.04
C ALA A 106 -6.99 3.12 10.34
N THR A 107 -6.87 1.84 10.68
CA THR A 107 -7.74 0.76 10.23
C THR A 107 -8.47 0.20 11.45
N GLU A 108 -9.62 0.75 11.75
CA GLU A 108 -10.47 0.36 12.88
C GLU A 108 -11.52 -0.68 12.45
#